data_200c7eaf99d7ca7668fdae135436c8f6
#
_entry.id   200c7eaf99d7ca7668fdae135436c8f6
#
_cell.length_a   1.000
_cell.length_b   1.000
_cell.length_c   1.000
_cell.angle_alpha   90.00
_cell.angle_beta   90.00
_cell.angle_gamma   90.00
#
_symmetry.space_group_name_H-M   'P 1'
#
loop_
_entity.id
_entity.type
_entity.pdbx_description
1 polymer ?
#
loop_
_entity_poly.entity_id
_entity_poly.type
_entity_poly.pdbx_seq_one_letter_code
_entity_poly.pdbx_strand_id
1 'polypeptide(L)'
;DNYCINPGLNHGAVPQGIAVDEDRDIVLTTAYMKDKSASRIYLTNSKNEQKIVSLTKNGKAFTGHVGGISLSGDYAYISDGDRIYKIELSKIQTEDFIEIGEGIKVNNQASFTFADDEYLYVGEFNYADKYICENIIGDYKAICTKYSLDDLTTPVATYSIRDKVQGFCVTDKGDIVLSTSWAVAD
;
A
#
# COMPACT_ATOMS: atom_id res chain seq x y z
N ASP A 1 -8.48 -22.79 1.60
CA ASP A 1 -7.12 -23.13 1.13
C ASP A 1 -6.25 -21.89 1.25
N ASN A 2 -4.98 -22.06 1.63
CA ASN A 2 -4.03 -20.95 1.75
C ASN A 2 -3.35 -20.74 0.40
N TYR A 3 -3.37 -19.51 -0.13
CA TYR A 3 -2.69 -19.19 -1.37
C TYR A 3 -1.17 -19.14 -1.18
N CYS A 4 -0.71 -18.43 -0.17
CA CYS A 4 0.70 -18.37 0.21
C CYS A 4 0.86 -18.03 1.70
N ILE A 5 2.07 -18.20 2.23
CA ILE A 5 2.42 -17.84 3.61
C ILE A 5 2.81 -16.36 3.62
N ASN A 6 2.30 -15.61 4.61
CA ASN A 6 2.69 -14.23 4.81
C ASN A 6 4.17 -14.16 5.20
N PRO A 7 5.02 -13.53 4.36
CA PRO A 7 6.47 -13.60 4.53
C PRO A 7 6.99 -12.72 5.66
N GLY A 8 8.17 -13.08 6.19
CA GLY A 8 8.96 -12.21 7.07
C GLY A 8 8.50 -12.09 8.51
N LEU A 9 7.36 -12.66 8.92
CA LEU A 9 6.83 -12.54 10.29
C LEU A 9 7.83 -12.95 11.35
N ASN A 10 8.54 -14.06 11.14
CA ASN A 10 9.55 -14.58 12.07
C ASN A 10 10.88 -13.81 12.05
N HIS A 11 11.02 -12.84 11.14
CA HIS A 11 12.22 -12.04 10.93
C HIS A 11 11.99 -10.54 11.23
N GLY A 12 10.98 -10.23 12.02
CA GLY A 12 10.70 -8.87 12.48
C GLY A 12 9.99 -7.98 11.45
N ALA A 13 9.50 -8.53 10.36
CA ALA A 13 8.65 -7.78 9.44
C ALA A 13 7.27 -7.52 10.06
N VAL A 14 6.76 -6.31 9.83
CA VAL A 14 5.39 -5.91 10.18
C VAL A 14 4.66 -5.64 8.87
N PRO A 15 3.90 -6.62 8.35
CA PRO A 15 3.18 -6.48 7.09
C PRO A 15 2.17 -5.32 7.14
N GLN A 16 2.04 -4.62 6.03
CA GLN A 16 1.17 -3.46 5.91
C GLN A 16 0.16 -3.61 4.76
N GLY A 17 0.63 -3.71 3.54
CA GLY A 17 -0.20 -3.82 2.34
C GLY A 17 0.01 -5.13 1.60
N ILE A 18 -0.98 -5.52 0.82
CA ILE A 18 -0.94 -6.70 -0.04
C ILE A 18 -1.55 -6.38 -1.40
N ALA A 19 -0.94 -6.89 -2.45
CA ALA A 19 -1.48 -6.89 -3.81
C ALA A 19 -1.30 -8.27 -4.43
N VAL A 20 -2.30 -8.72 -5.15
CA VAL A 20 -2.34 -10.06 -5.75
C VAL A 20 -2.58 -9.93 -7.26
N ASP A 21 -1.83 -10.68 -8.03
CA ASP A 21 -2.04 -10.91 -9.45
C ASP A 21 -2.07 -12.42 -9.68
N GLU A 22 -3.26 -12.97 -9.80
CA GLU A 22 -3.46 -14.41 -9.93
C GLU A 22 -2.97 -14.93 -11.28
N ASP A 23 -3.11 -14.14 -12.35
CA ASP A 23 -2.72 -14.53 -13.72
C ASP A 23 -1.19 -14.69 -13.83
N ARG A 24 -0.44 -13.85 -13.13
CA ARG A 24 1.02 -13.90 -13.08
C ARG A 24 1.58 -14.71 -11.90
N ASP A 25 0.72 -15.27 -11.06
CA ASP A 25 1.08 -15.98 -9.82
C ASP A 25 1.98 -15.13 -8.90
N ILE A 26 1.59 -13.88 -8.66
CA ILE A 26 2.34 -12.90 -7.89
C ILE A 26 1.54 -12.43 -6.69
N VAL A 27 2.16 -12.44 -5.52
CA VAL A 27 1.70 -11.73 -4.33
C VAL A 27 2.79 -10.79 -3.86
N LEU A 28 2.49 -9.51 -3.80
CA LEU A 28 3.35 -8.49 -3.21
C LEU A 28 2.86 -8.13 -1.82
N THR A 29 3.78 -8.11 -0.86
CA THR A 29 3.49 -7.64 0.51
C THR A 29 4.52 -6.58 0.89
N THR A 30 4.06 -5.43 1.35
CA THR A 30 4.93 -4.43 1.97
C THR A 30 5.05 -4.66 3.46
N ALA A 31 6.22 -4.33 4.02
CA ALA A 31 6.44 -4.36 5.45
C ALA A 31 7.49 -3.34 5.87
N TYR A 32 7.29 -2.73 7.03
CA TYR A 32 8.39 -2.09 7.75
C TYR A 32 9.04 -3.09 8.71
N MET A 33 10.25 -2.78 9.18
CA MET A 33 11.02 -3.70 10.04
C MET A 33 11.08 -3.19 11.47
N LYS A 34 10.85 -4.08 12.44
CA LYS A 34 10.91 -3.76 13.88
C LYS A 34 12.28 -3.21 14.34
N ASP A 35 13.34 -3.68 13.70
CA ASP A 35 14.73 -3.28 13.98
C ASP A 35 15.15 -1.96 13.33
N LYS A 36 14.20 -1.26 12.65
CA LYS A 36 14.47 -0.03 11.91
C LYS A 36 15.38 -0.19 10.68
N SER A 37 15.60 -1.40 10.21
CA SER A 37 16.21 -1.63 8.90
C SER A 37 15.27 -1.21 7.77
N ALA A 38 15.74 -1.29 6.51
CA ALA A 38 14.97 -0.87 5.34
C ALA A 38 13.62 -1.57 5.26
N SER A 39 12.56 -0.82 4.96
CA SER A 39 11.25 -1.36 4.60
C SER A 39 11.38 -2.23 3.35
N ARG A 40 10.50 -3.20 3.20
CA ARG A 40 10.64 -4.27 2.21
C ARG A 40 9.39 -4.46 1.38
N ILE A 41 9.62 -4.95 0.16
CA ILE A 41 8.61 -5.64 -0.62
C ILE A 41 8.98 -7.12 -0.60
N TYR A 42 8.04 -7.96 -0.24
CA TYR A 42 8.12 -9.41 -0.42
C TYR A 42 7.33 -9.78 -1.67
N LEU A 43 7.98 -10.47 -2.60
CA LEU A 43 7.32 -11.09 -3.73
C LEU A 43 7.24 -12.59 -3.44
N THR A 44 6.02 -13.11 -3.43
CA THR A 44 5.73 -14.53 -3.21
C THR A 44 4.83 -15.07 -4.31
N ASN A 45 4.74 -16.39 -4.43
CA ASN A 45 3.83 -17.08 -5.34
C ASN A 45 3.10 -18.24 -4.64
N SER A 46 2.22 -18.93 -5.37
CA SER A 46 1.43 -20.04 -4.86
C SER A 46 2.26 -21.23 -4.37
N LYS A 47 3.54 -21.31 -4.80
CA LYS A 47 4.50 -22.34 -4.35
C LYS A 47 5.28 -21.92 -3.10
N ASN A 48 5.01 -20.73 -2.54
CA ASN A 48 5.75 -20.11 -1.45
C ASN A 48 7.22 -19.81 -1.76
N GLU A 49 7.58 -19.68 -3.05
CA GLU A 49 8.85 -19.12 -3.43
C GLU A 49 8.87 -17.63 -3.08
N GLN A 50 9.96 -17.15 -2.48
CA GLN A 50 10.02 -15.81 -1.94
C GLN A 50 11.22 -15.05 -2.46
N LYS A 51 11.00 -13.79 -2.81
CA LYS A 51 12.04 -12.80 -3.05
C LYS A 51 11.84 -11.61 -2.14
N ILE A 52 12.92 -11.09 -1.57
CA ILE A 52 12.93 -9.91 -0.70
C ILE A 52 13.59 -8.77 -1.44
N VAL A 53 12.92 -7.62 -1.46
CA VAL A 53 13.43 -6.38 -2.03
C VAL A 53 13.49 -5.33 -0.94
N SER A 54 14.66 -4.78 -0.68
CA SER A 54 14.86 -3.70 0.29
C SER A 54 14.70 -2.34 -0.39
N LEU A 55 13.99 -1.43 0.28
CA LEU A 55 13.75 -0.09 -0.26
C LEU A 55 14.81 0.90 0.21
N THR A 56 15.31 1.71 -0.72
CA THR A 56 16.27 2.79 -0.44
C THR A 56 15.74 4.12 -0.95
N LYS A 57 16.20 5.19 -0.31
CA LYS A 57 15.94 6.55 -0.74
C LYS A 57 17.20 7.39 -0.54
N ASN A 58 17.68 8.05 -1.63
CA ASN A 58 18.93 8.82 -1.62
C ASN A 58 20.13 7.97 -1.13
N GLY A 59 20.19 6.71 -1.57
CA GLY A 59 21.27 5.78 -1.23
C GLY A 59 21.27 5.28 0.23
N LYS A 60 20.22 5.56 1.01
CA LYS A 60 20.05 5.12 2.39
C LYS A 60 18.84 4.22 2.54
N ALA A 61 18.81 3.41 3.61
CA ALA A 61 17.65 2.61 3.95
C ALA A 61 16.41 3.51 4.07
N PHE A 62 15.35 3.18 3.34
CA PHE A 62 14.04 3.79 3.51
C PHE A 62 13.28 3.03 4.60
N THR A 63 12.87 3.71 5.65
CA THR A 63 12.25 3.09 6.84
C THR A 63 10.80 3.55 7.04
N GLY A 64 10.13 3.94 5.96
CA GLY A 64 8.73 4.34 5.98
C GLY A 64 7.79 3.18 6.34
N HIS A 65 6.55 3.52 6.66
CA HIS A 65 5.52 2.55 7.02
C HIS A 65 5.10 1.67 5.85
N VAL A 66 5.18 2.19 4.60
CA VAL A 66 4.76 1.50 3.38
C VAL A 66 3.37 0.88 3.50
N GLY A 67 2.42 1.71 3.94
CA GLY A 67 1.10 1.32 4.44
C GLY A 67 0.21 0.58 3.45
N GLY A 68 0.40 0.76 2.14
CA GLY A 68 -0.32 0.07 1.09
C GLY A 68 0.55 -0.27 -0.10
N ILE A 69 0.16 -1.31 -0.82
CA ILE A 69 0.68 -1.64 -2.13
C ILE A 69 -0.47 -2.11 -3.02
N SER A 70 -0.46 -1.70 -4.27
CA SER A 70 -1.40 -2.16 -5.28
C SER A 70 -0.68 -2.38 -6.61
N LEU A 71 -1.27 -3.19 -7.48
CA LEU A 71 -0.76 -3.49 -8.81
C LEU A 71 -1.75 -3.02 -9.86
N SER A 72 -1.23 -2.41 -10.93
CA SER A 72 -1.96 -2.19 -12.17
C SER A 72 -0.99 -2.27 -13.34
N GLY A 73 -1.31 -3.11 -14.32
CA GLY A 73 -0.42 -3.41 -15.43
C GLY A 73 0.96 -3.85 -14.96
N ASP A 74 2.01 -3.18 -15.41
CA ASP A 74 3.40 -3.49 -15.09
C ASP A 74 3.97 -2.64 -13.94
N TYR A 75 3.11 -2.01 -13.14
CA TYR A 75 3.52 -1.13 -12.06
C TYR A 75 2.90 -1.50 -10.71
N ALA A 76 3.73 -1.42 -9.67
CA ALA A 76 3.31 -1.40 -8.28
C ALA A 76 3.26 0.04 -7.77
N TYR A 77 2.26 0.34 -6.95
CA TYR A 77 2.05 1.63 -6.32
C TYR A 77 2.10 1.45 -4.80
N ILE A 78 3.10 2.05 -4.16
CA ILE A 78 3.29 1.97 -2.70
C ILE A 78 2.91 3.31 -2.09
N SER A 79 2.12 3.28 -1.02
CA SER A 79 1.75 4.46 -0.25
C SER A 79 2.60 4.60 1.01
N ASP A 80 3.07 5.81 1.28
CA ASP A 80 3.74 6.19 2.54
C ASP A 80 3.66 7.69 2.78
N GLY A 81 3.28 8.09 3.98
CA GLY A 81 3.11 9.50 4.34
C GLY A 81 2.02 10.19 3.51
N ASP A 82 2.41 11.13 2.68
CA ASP A 82 1.56 11.83 1.69
C ASP A 82 1.99 11.55 0.24
N ARG A 83 2.63 10.40 -0.01
CA ARG A 83 3.24 10.09 -1.30
C ARG A 83 2.89 8.71 -1.82
N ILE A 84 2.91 8.60 -3.14
CA ILE A 84 2.83 7.35 -3.87
C ILE A 84 4.15 7.12 -4.60
N TYR A 85 4.71 5.94 -4.43
CA TYR A 85 5.91 5.49 -5.12
C TYR A 85 5.53 4.48 -6.18
N LYS A 86 5.69 4.86 -7.45
CA LYS A 86 5.41 4.01 -8.61
C LYS A 86 6.68 3.25 -8.97
N ILE A 87 6.61 1.93 -8.97
CA ILE A 87 7.75 1.03 -9.19
C ILE A 87 7.41 0.05 -10.30
N GLU A 88 8.29 -0.13 -11.26
CA GLU A 88 8.15 -1.18 -12.28
C GLU A 88 8.19 -2.58 -11.65
N LEU A 89 7.22 -3.42 -11.98
CA LEU A 89 7.16 -4.79 -11.48
C LEU A 89 8.41 -5.59 -11.86
N SER A 90 8.96 -5.37 -13.05
CA SER A 90 10.19 -5.99 -13.51
C SER A 90 11.38 -5.75 -12.56
N LYS A 91 11.47 -4.56 -11.96
CA LYS A 91 12.52 -4.27 -10.96
C LYS A 91 12.28 -5.05 -9.66
N ILE A 92 11.03 -5.16 -9.22
CA ILE A 92 10.69 -5.98 -8.03
C ILE A 92 11.08 -7.44 -8.26
N GLN A 93 10.91 -7.93 -9.48
CA GLN A 93 11.25 -9.30 -9.86
C GLN A 93 12.76 -9.57 -9.95
N THR A 94 13.57 -8.57 -10.31
CA THR A 94 14.99 -8.76 -10.66
C THR A 94 15.98 -8.15 -9.68
N GLU A 95 15.62 -7.05 -9.00
CA GLU A 95 16.55 -6.31 -8.12
C GLU A 95 16.34 -6.68 -6.64
N ASP A 96 17.43 -6.66 -5.85
CA ASP A 96 17.38 -6.88 -4.40
C ASP A 96 17.21 -5.59 -3.61
N PHE A 97 17.54 -4.44 -4.23
CA PHE A 97 17.40 -3.09 -3.69
C PHE A 97 16.74 -2.20 -4.73
N ILE A 98 15.76 -1.41 -4.29
CA ILE A 98 15.09 -0.45 -5.16
C ILE A 98 15.19 0.94 -4.56
N GLU A 99 15.77 1.87 -5.32
CA GLU A 99 15.73 3.30 -5.02
C GLU A 99 14.37 3.87 -5.43
N ILE A 100 13.57 4.26 -4.41
CA ILE A 100 12.17 4.67 -4.63
C ILE A 100 12.02 6.13 -5.07
N GLY A 101 13.09 6.93 -5.01
CA GLY A 101 13.06 8.35 -5.37
C GLY A 101 12.19 9.21 -4.45
N GLU A 102 11.75 10.35 -4.94
CA GLU A 102 10.95 11.29 -4.15
C GLU A 102 9.47 10.91 -4.05
N GLY A 103 8.99 10.06 -4.94
CA GLY A 103 7.57 9.73 -5.03
C GLY A 103 6.72 10.89 -5.54
N ILE A 104 5.44 10.62 -5.72
CA ILE A 104 4.44 11.59 -6.18
C ILE A 104 3.64 12.04 -4.97
N LYS A 105 3.65 13.35 -4.68
CA LYS A 105 2.84 13.90 -3.58
C LYS A 105 1.36 13.87 -3.97
N VAL A 106 0.54 13.34 -3.08
CA VAL A 106 -0.93 13.33 -3.21
C VAL A 106 -1.58 14.31 -2.23
N ASN A 107 -2.87 14.57 -2.38
CA ASN A 107 -3.57 15.61 -1.63
C ASN A 107 -4.07 15.18 -0.25
N ASN A 108 -3.84 13.93 0.12
CA ASN A 108 -4.29 13.35 1.39
C ASN A 108 -3.23 12.42 1.99
N GLN A 109 -3.42 12.00 3.22
CA GLN A 109 -2.59 10.97 3.82
C GLN A 109 -2.74 9.66 3.02
N ALA A 110 -1.61 9.05 2.70
CA ALA A 110 -1.54 7.84 1.90
C ALA A 110 -1.28 6.62 2.81
N SER A 111 -2.30 6.20 3.53
CA SER A 111 -2.19 5.09 4.49
C SER A 111 -2.42 3.72 3.86
N PHE A 112 -3.20 3.66 2.80
CA PHE A 112 -3.43 2.46 2.00
C PHE A 112 -3.76 2.83 0.54
N THR A 113 -3.62 1.86 -0.35
CA THR A 113 -3.97 2.01 -1.77
C THR A 113 -4.73 0.80 -2.30
N PHE A 114 -5.51 1.06 -3.34
CA PHE A 114 -6.06 0.07 -4.26
C PHE A 114 -5.96 0.60 -5.68
N ALA A 115 -5.61 -0.23 -6.65
CA ALA A 115 -5.61 0.12 -8.07
C ALA A 115 -6.50 -0.84 -8.85
N ASP A 116 -7.25 -0.30 -9.80
CA ASP A 116 -7.83 -1.02 -10.92
C ASP A 116 -7.03 -0.70 -12.21
N ASP A 117 -7.58 -0.97 -13.37
CA ASP A 117 -6.90 -0.74 -14.66
C ASP A 117 -6.76 0.74 -15.03
N GLU A 118 -7.57 1.64 -14.44
CA GLU A 118 -7.62 3.06 -14.80
C GLU A 118 -7.31 3.99 -13.65
N TYR A 119 -7.56 3.55 -12.41
CA TYR A 119 -7.55 4.44 -11.24
C TYR A 119 -6.75 3.88 -10.08
N LEU A 120 -6.16 4.81 -9.31
CA LEU A 120 -5.57 4.57 -8.00
C LEU A 120 -6.45 5.22 -6.93
N TYR A 121 -6.85 4.44 -5.95
CA TYR A 121 -7.53 4.90 -4.74
C TYR A 121 -6.52 5.01 -3.61
N VAL A 122 -6.46 6.16 -2.97
CA VAL A 122 -5.52 6.46 -1.87
C VAL A 122 -6.33 6.88 -0.66
N GLY A 123 -6.24 6.12 0.41
CA GLY A 123 -7.06 6.34 1.58
C GLY A 123 -6.30 6.72 2.84
N GLU A 124 -6.98 7.44 3.71
CA GLU A 124 -6.49 7.89 5.00
C GLU A 124 -6.87 6.92 6.11
N PHE A 125 -6.03 6.87 7.14
CA PHE A 125 -6.32 6.18 8.39
C PHE A 125 -6.58 7.20 9.49
N ASN A 126 -7.82 7.24 10.00
CA ASN A 126 -8.18 8.08 11.14
C ASN A 126 -8.45 7.23 12.37
N TYR A 127 -7.92 7.62 13.51
CA TYR A 127 -8.21 6.98 14.79
C TYR A 127 -8.07 7.94 15.97
N ALA A 128 -9.19 8.29 16.57
CA ALA A 128 -9.29 9.13 17.79
C ALA A 128 -8.33 10.34 17.75
N ASP A 129 -7.58 10.55 18.85
CA ASP A 129 -6.65 11.67 18.98
C ASP A 129 -5.22 11.34 18.53
N LYS A 130 -5.01 10.11 18.02
CA LYS A 130 -3.67 9.61 17.71
C LYS A 130 -3.30 9.73 16.23
N TYR A 131 -4.27 9.53 15.36
CA TYR A 131 -4.13 9.65 13.90
C TYR A 131 -5.28 10.47 13.38
N ILE A 132 -5.11 11.79 13.40
CA ILE A 132 -6.17 12.74 13.09
C ILE A 132 -6.11 13.08 11.61
N CYS A 133 -7.24 12.89 10.91
CA CYS A 133 -7.47 13.39 9.58
C CYS A 133 -8.30 14.67 9.64
N GLU A 134 -7.96 15.63 8.77
CA GLU A 134 -8.56 16.96 8.77
C GLU A 134 -9.40 17.25 7.51
N ASN A 135 -9.39 16.33 6.54
CA ASN A 135 -10.11 16.49 5.26
C ASN A 135 -11.58 16.05 5.37
N ILE A 136 -12.36 16.70 6.23
CA ILE A 136 -13.74 16.33 6.46
C ILE A 136 -14.61 16.84 5.31
N ILE A 137 -15.15 15.91 4.50
CA ILE A 137 -16.06 16.21 3.38
C ILE A 137 -17.46 15.61 3.55
N GLY A 138 -17.69 14.79 4.58
CA GLY A 138 -18.92 14.07 4.84
C GLY A 138 -19.06 13.71 6.32
N ASP A 139 -19.67 12.56 6.59
CA ASP A 139 -19.98 12.13 7.96
C ASP A 139 -18.78 11.63 8.75
N TYR A 140 -17.66 11.30 8.06
CA TYR A 140 -16.45 10.75 8.65
C TYR A 140 -15.27 11.72 8.51
N LYS A 141 -14.23 11.51 9.32
CA LYS A 141 -13.03 12.37 9.33
C LYS A 141 -12.00 11.98 8.27
N ALA A 142 -11.99 10.73 7.84
CA ALA A 142 -11.07 10.24 6.83
C ALA A 142 -11.66 10.30 5.43
N ILE A 143 -10.79 10.41 4.44
CA ILE A 143 -11.16 10.38 3.01
C ILE A 143 -10.40 9.28 2.27
N CYS A 144 -10.99 8.84 1.17
CA CYS A 144 -10.33 8.10 0.12
C CYS A 144 -10.42 8.89 -1.18
N THR A 145 -9.28 9.17 -1.80
CA THR A 145 -9.22 9.96 -3.03
C THR A 145 -8.90 9.07 -4.21
N LYS A 146 -9.65 9.22 -5.28
CA LYS A 146 -9.48 8.53 -6.56
C LYS A 146 -8.67 9.41 -7.51
N TYR A 147 -7.61 8.85 -8.07
CA TYR A 147 -6.76 9.46 -9.08
C TYR A 147 -6.78 8.65 -10.36
N SER A 148 -6.62 9.29 -11.53
CA SER A 148 -6.25 8.55 -12.73
C SER A 148 -4.81 8.02 -12.60
N LEU A 149 -4.54 6.80 -13.10
CA LEU A 149 -3.17 6.27 -13.16
C LEU A 149 -2.24 7.10 -14.05
N ASP A 150 -2.81 7.91 -14.97
CA ASP A 150 -2.07 8.82 -15.83
C ASP A 150 -1.71 10.15 -15.12
N ASP A 151 -2.46 10.53 -14.08
CA ASP A 151 -2.22 11.76 -13.29
C ASP A 151 -2.58 11.54 -11.81
N LEU A 152 -1.58 11.23 -11.01
CA LEU A 152 -1.72 11.04 -9.56
C LEU A 152 -1.71 12.35 -8.76
N THR A 153 -1.68 13.51 -9.43
CA THR A 153 -1.64 14.81 -8.77
C THR A 153 -3.00 15.50 -8.68
N THR A 154 -3.92 15.15 -9.60
CA THR A 154 -5.25 15.74 -9.68
C THR A 154 -6.33 14.75 -9.29
N PRO A 155 -7.06 14.96 -8.18
CA PRO A 155 -8.16 14.09 -7.77
C PRO A 155 -9.28 14.05 -8.83
N VAL A 156 -9.74 12.84 -9.16
CA VAL A 156 -10.94 12.61 -9.99
C VAL A 156 -12.20 12.62 -9.12
N ALA A 157 -12.11 12.02 -7.93
CA ALA A 157 -13.19 11.98 -6.95
C ALA A 157 -12.61 11.83 -5.53
N THR A 158 -13.40 12.20 -4.53
CA THR A 158 -13.04 12.04 -3.12
C THR A 158 -14.27 11.54 -2.37
N TYR A 159 -14.05 10.55 -1.52
CA TYR A 159 -15.08 9.86 -0.76
C TYR A 159 -14.82 10.01 0.74
N SER A 160 -15.86 10.27 1.53
CA SER A 160 -15.79 10.17 2.98
C SER A 160 -15.80 8.69 3.38
N ILE A 161 -14.85 8.26 4.21
CA ILE A 161 -14.71 6.88 4.65
C ILE A 161 -14.66 6.78 6.17
N ARG A 162 -15.05 5.62 6.69
CA ARG A 162 -15.08 5.34 8.13
C ARG A 162 -13.69 5.42 8.76
N ASP A 163 -13.66 5.62 10.07
CA ASP A 163 -12.44 5.52 10.87
C ASP A 163 -11.84 4.10 10.83
N LYS A 164 -10.54 4.01 11.03
CA LYS A 164 -9.78 2.75 11.16
C LYS A 164 -9.73 1.90 9.90
N VAL A 165 -9.98 2.46 8.73
CA VAL A 165 -9.81 1.74 7.46
C VAL A 165 -8.33 1.50 7.22
N GLN A 166 -7.97 0.24 6.97
CA GLN A 166 -6.61 -0.22 6.68
C GLN A 166 -6.48 -0.87 5.30
N GLY A 167 -7.58 -1.15 4.66
CA GLY A 167 -7.61 -1.72 3.32
C GLY A 167 -8.90 -1.35 2.59
N PHE A 168 -8.79 -1.31 1.29
CA PHE A 168 -9.85 -0.90 0.36
C PHE A 168 -9.76 -1.76 -0.89
N CYS A 169 -10.89 -2.20 -1.39
CA CYS A 169 -10.96 -2.72 -2.75
C CYS A 169 -12.33 -2.40 -3.37
N VAL A 170 -12.36 -2.43 -4.69
CA VAL A 170 -13.59 -2.35 -5.48
C VAL A 170 -13.80 -3.70 -6.14
N THR A 171 -14.99 -4.27 -5.98
CA THR A 171 -15.34 -5.55 -6.60
C THR A 171 -15.67 -5.36 -8.08
N ASP A 172 -15.74 -6.43 -8.86
CA ASP A 172 -16.18 -6.43 -10.26
C ASP A 172 -17.61 -5.88 -10.45
N LYS A 173 -18.41 -5.87 -9.37
CA LYS A 173 -19.76 -5.29 -9.37
C LYS A 173 -19.78 -3.80 -9.04
N GLY A 174 -18.62 -3.22 -8.72
CA GLY A 174 -18.48 -1.83 -8.27
C GLY A 174 -18.75 -1.61 -6.79
N ASP A 175 -18.91 -2.66 -5.99
CA ASP A 175 -19.08 -2.54 -4.54
C ASP A 175 -17.74 -2.20 -3.89
N ILE A 176 -17.76 -1.27 -2.94
CA ILE A 176 -16.60 -0.90 -2.14
C ILE A 176 -16.55 -1.76 -0.89
N VAL A 177 -15.42 -2.43 -0.67
CA VAL A 177 -15.14 -3.20 0.54
C VAL A 177 -14.05 -2.51 1.34
N LEU A 178 -14.32 -2.26 2.61
CA LEU A 178 -13.40 -1.64 3.56
C LEU A 178 -13.00 -2.65 4.64
N SER A 179 -11.69 -2.82 4.84
CA SER A 179 -11.14 -3.55 5.98
C SER A 179 -10.79 -2.56 7.09
N THR A 180 -11.33 -2.78 8.28
CA THR A 180 -11.06 -1.91 9.44
C THR A 180 -10.41 -2.71 10.56
N SER A 181 -9.34 -2.17 11.14
CA SER A 181 -8.72 -2.77 12.33
C SER A 181 -8.00 -1.72 13.18
N TRP A 182 -7.87 -2.03 14.44
CA TRP A 182 -7.03 -1.28 15.36
C TRP A 182 -6.53 -2.20 16.45
N ALA A 183 -5.23 -2.40 16.51
CA ALA A 183 -4.49 -3.20 17.49
C ALA A 183 -5.27 -4.42 18.07
N VAL A 184 -4.59 -5.45 18.40
CA VAL A 184 -5.14 -6.51 19.25
C VAL A 184 -5.09 -5.98 20.68
N ALA A 185 -6.18 -6.04 21.41
CA ALA A 185 -6.15 -5.83 22.85
C ALA A 185 -5.32 -6.97 23.45
N ASP A 186 -4.27 -6.63 24.21
CA ASP A 186 -3.53 -7.60 25.01
C ASP A 186 -4.42 -8.17 26.12
#